data_acfd2b409f533af325b5d8a9cd19fc3d
#
_entry.id   acfd2b409f533af325b5d8a9cd19fc3d
#
_cell.length_a   1.000
_cell.length_b   1.000
_cell.length_c   1.000
_cell.angle_alpha   90.00
_cell.angle_beta   90.00
_cell.angle_gamma   90.00
#
_symmetry.space_group_name_H-M   'P 1'
#
loop_
_entity.id
_entity.type
_entity.pdbx_description
1 polymer ?
#
loop_
_entity_poly.entity_id
_entity_poly.type
_entity_poly.pdbx_seq_one_letter_code
_entity_poly.pdbx_strand_id
1 'polypeptide(L)'
;CYDCHRKIDPPGFALENYDAIGAWREHYGEAGKPGLKVDPAGQLADGQEFKDIVGLKSLLAERADQFAHCLAEKLLAYSLGRTLVASDRPHVDRLVADAKTKGYGLRGLVLLVVQSEPFRTK
;
A
#
# COMPACT_ATOMS: atom_id res chain seq x y z
N CYS A 1 -14.21 17.14 6.27
CA CYS A 1 -13.44 16.05 6.95
C CYS A 1 -14.04 14.67 6.65
N TYR A 2 -15.35 14.49 6.86
CA TYR A 2 -16.01 13.17 6.70
C TYR A 2 -15.77 12.49 5.34
N ASP A 3 -15.89 13.20 4.22
CA ASP A 3 -15.75 12.63 2.88
C ASP A 3 -14.35 12.06 2.56
N CYS A 4 -13.32 12.58 3.21
CA CYS A 4 -11.96 12.03 3.10
C CYS A 4 -11.76 10.89 4.12
N HIS A 5 -12.13 11.15 5.40
CA HIS A 5 -11.89 10.19 6.48
C HIS A 5 -12.62 8.86 6.27
N ARG A 6 -13.86 8.85 5.81
CA ARG A 6 -14.60 7.62 5.50
C ARG A 6 -13.92 6.70 4.47
N LYS A 7 -12.93 7.21 3.72
CA LYS A 7 -12.18 6.44 2.72
C LYS A 7 -10.81 5.98 3.22
N ILE A 8 -10.21 6.71 4.17
CA ILE A 8 -8.84 6.44 4.62
C ILE A 8 -8.79 5.80 6.01
N ASP A 9 -9.77 6.05 6.88
CA ASP A 9 -9.78 5.50 8.23
C ASP A 9 -10.04 3.98 8.27
N PRO A 10 -10.98 3.41 7.47
CA PRO A 10 -11.28 1.98 7.56
C PRO A 10 -10.06 1.05 7.38
N PRO A 11 -9.14 1.27 6.43
CA PRO A 11 -7.91 0.50 6.37
C PRO A 11 -7.05 0.59 7.64
N GLY A 12 -7.12 1.73 8.36
CA GLY A 12 -6.46 1.91 9.65
C GLY A 12 -7.08 1.04 10.74
N PHE A 13 -8.41 0.91 10.77
CA PHE A 13 -9.12 0.08 11.74
C PHE A 13 -8.72 -1.39 11.68
N ALA A 14 -8.36 -1.90 10.49
CA ALA A 14 -7.84 -3.25 10.34
C ALA A 14 -6.56 -3.52 11.17
N LEU A 15 -5.84 -2.46 11.56
CA LEU A 15 -4.61 -2.54 12.35
C LEU A 15 -4.84 -2.34 13.86
N GLU A 16 -6.06 -2.02 14.30
CA GLU A 16 -6.38 -1.71 15.70
C GLU A 16 -6.17 -2.90 16.67
N ASN A 17 -6.10 -4.13 16.15
CA ASN A 17 -5.65 -5.28 16.92
C ASN A 17 -4.18 -5.25 17.30
N TYR A 18 -3.39 -4.33 16.77
CA TYR A 18 -2.01 -4.11 17.19
C TYR A 18 -1.94 -2.88 18.09
N ASP A 19 -1.24 -3.00 19.21
CA ASP A 19 -0.95 -1.86 20.07
C ASP A 19 0.23 -1.03 19.57
N ALA A 20 0.62 0.00 20.31
CA ALA A 20 1.69 0.91 19.91
C ALA A 20 3.08 0.26 19.75
N ILE A 21 3.29 -0.93 20.29
CA ILE A 21 4.52 -1.71 20.17
C ILE A 21 4.37 -2.94 19.26
N GLY A 22 3.21 -3.05 18.59
CA GLY A 22 2.90 -4.15 17.67
C GLY A 22 2.44 -5.45 18.34
N ALA A 23 2.13 -5.44 19.63
CA ALA A 23 1.56 -6.61 20.29
C ALA A 23 0.07 -6.74 19.97
N TRP A 24 -0.40 -7.98 19.85
CA TRP A 24 -1.81 -8.27 19.54
C TRP A 24 -2.72 -8.00 20.74
N ARG A 25 -3.84 -7.32 20.53
CA ARG A 25 -4.90 -7.08 21.51
C ARG A 25 -6.28 -7.35 20.92
N GLU A 26 -7.18 -7.87 21.72
CA GLU A 26 -8.59 -8.04 21.37
C GLU A 26 -9.48 -6.94 21.98
N HIS A 27 -8.97 -6.21 22.96
CA HIS A 27 -9.67 -5.15 23.66
C HIS A 27 -8.76 -3.94 23.83
N TYR A 28 -9.35 -2.76 23.82
CA TYR A 28 -8.68 -1.55 24.28
C TYR A 28 -8.49 -1.61 25.80
N GLY A 29 -7.58 -0.80 26.33
CA GLY A 29 -7.35 -0.68 27.78
C GLY A 29 -6.03 -1.28 28.23
N GLU A 30 -5.83 -1.31 29.55
CA GLU A 30 -4.62 -1.83 30.19
C GLU A 30 -4.76 -3.33 30.47
N ALA A 31 -3.61 -4.00 30.63
CA ALA A 31 -3.58 -5.40 31.04
C ALA A 31 -4.34 -5.61 32.37
N GLY A 32 -5.30 -6.54 32.38
CA GLY A 32 -6.16 -6.81 33.53
C GLY A 32 -7.42 -5.93 33.68
N LYS A 33 -7.59 -4.92 32.80
CA LYS A 33 -8.80 -4.09 32.71
C LYS A 33 -9.23 -3.96 31.25
N PRO A 34 -9.81 -5.02 30.66
CA PRO A 34 -10.23 -4.98 29.28
C PRO A 34 -11.30 -3.90 29.08
N GLY A 35 -11.05 -2.98 28.15
CA GLY A 35 -12.01 -1.99 27.70
C GLY A 35 -12.94 -2.55 26.62
N LEU A 36 -13.34 -1.71 25.68
CA LEU A 36 -14.17 -2.11 24.54
C LEU A 36 -13.43 -3.13 23.67
N LYS A 37 -14.18 -4.07 23.10
CA LYS A 37 -13.63 -4.99 22.11
C LYS A 37 -13.18 -4.21 20.85
N VAL A 38 -12.05 -4.58 20.31
CA VAL A 38 -11.56 -4.03 19.04
C VAL A 38 -12.43 -4.56 17.90
N ASP A 39 -12.92 -3.66 17.05
CA ASP A 39 -13.59 -4.00 15.81
C ASP A 39 -12.70 -3.58 14.63
N PRO A 40 -11.99 -4.52 14.00
CA PRO A 40 -11.08 -4.23 12.88
C PRO A 40 -11.78 -4.26 11.52
N ALA A 41 -13.11 -4.47 11.49
CA ALA A 41 -13.85 -4.53 10.24
C ALA A 41 -13.93 -3.17 9.57
N GLY A 42 -13.98 -3.18 8.26
CA GLY A 42 -14.08 -1.96 7.48
C GLY A 42 -14.43 -2.20 6.02
N GLN A 43 -14.45 -1.11 5.27
CA GLN A 43 -14.77 -1.11 3.86
C GLN A 43 -13.77 -0.23 3.10
N LEU A 44 -13.26 -0.71 1.98
CA LEU A 44 -12.43 0.09 1.08
C LEU A 44 -13.29 1.13 0.32
N ALA A 45 -12.63 2.13 -0.25
CA ALA A 45 -13.29 3.23 -0.95
C ALA A 45 -14.16 2.78 -2.14
N ASP A 46 -13.92 1.60 -2.69
CA ASP A 46 -14.68 0.99 -3.78
C ASP A 46 -15.83 0.08 -3.32
N GLY A 47 -16.05 0.00 -2.00
CA GLY A 47 -17.14 -0.76 -1.42
C GLY A 47 -16.80 -2.21 -1.01
N GLN A 48 -15.59 -2.69 -1.25
CA GLN A 48 -15.17 -4.02 -0.80
C GLN A 48 -14.98 -4.05 0.71
N GLU A 49 -15.63 -5.00 1.38
CA GLU A 49 -15.59 -5.16 2.83
C GLU A 49 -14.50 -6.14 3.26
N PHE A 50 -13.93 -5.89 4.43
CA PHE A 50 -13.02 -6.80 5.11
C PHE A 50 -13.38 -6.91 6.59
N LYS A 51 -13.10 -8.05 7.20
CA LYS A 51 -13.40 -8.32 8.61
C LYS A 51 -12.22 -8.04 9.55
N ASP A 52 -11.01 -8.10 9.01
CA ASP A 52 -9.77 -8.00 9.77
C ASP A 52 -8.59 -7.69 8.85
N ILE A 53 -7.39 -7.63 9.43
CA ILE A 53 -6.15 -7.38 8.69
C ILE A 53 -5.84 -8.46 7.63
N VAL A 54 -6.26 -9.70 7.85
CA VAL A 54 -6.03 -10.79 6.89
C VAL A 54 -6.89 -10.57 5.65
N GLY A 55 -8.18 -10.23 5.85
CA GLY A 55 -9.09 -9.86 4.78
C GLY A 55 -8.61 -8.63 4.00
N LEU A 56 -8.18 -7.57 4.71
CA LEU A 56 -7.60 -6.39 4.06
C LEU A 56 -6.37 -6.75 3.21
N LYS A 57 -5.43 -7.53 3.75
CA LYS A 57 -4.24 -7.97 3.00
C LYS A 57 -4.59 -8.77 1.75
N SER A 58 -5.60 -9.62 1.81
CA SER A 58 -6.07 -10.39 0.64
C SER A 58 -6.59 -9.46 -0.44
N LEU A 59 -7.45 -8.49 -0.10
CA LEU A 59 -7.96 -7.49 -1.03
C LEU A 59 -6.86 -6.64 -1.66
N LEU A 60 -5.83 -6.28 -0.89
CA LEU A 60 -4.68 -5.53 -1.41
C LEU A 60 -3.80 -6.39 -2.32
N ALA A 61 -3.64 -7.68 -2.02
CA ALA A 61 -2.86 -8.60 -2.85
C ALA A 61 -3.52 -8.83 -4.22
N GLU A 62 -4.84 -8.83 -4.30
CA GLU A 62 -5.57 -8.90 -5.58
C GLU A 62 -5.31 -7.67 -6.47
N ARG A 63 -4.84 -6.56 -5.89
CA ARG A 63 -4.53 -5.30 -6.57
C ARG A 63 -3.03 -5.06 -6.74
N ALA A 64 -2.25 -6.14 -6.81
CA ALA A 64 -0.79 -6.05 -6.89
C ALA A 64 -0.31 -5.16 -8.04
N ASP A 65 -0.97 -5.18 -9.20
CA ASP A 65 -0.65 -4.31 -10.35
C ASP A 65 -0.80 -2.81 -9.98
N GLN A 66 -1.88 -2.44 -9.31
CA GLN A 66 -2.13 -1.04 -8.91
C GLN A 66 -1.11 -0.58 -7.87
N PHE A 67 -0.80 -1.45 -6.89
CA PHE A 67 0.21 -1.18 -5.89
C PHE A 67 1.60 -1.01 -6.53
N ALA A 68 1.98 -1.93 -7.43
CA ALA A 68 3.24 -1.87 -8.15
C ALA A 68 3.35 -0.60 -9.00
N HIS A 69 2.26 -0.18 -9.64
CA HIS A 69 2.22 1.06 -10.42
C HIS A 69 2.48 2.28 -9.54
N CYS A 70 1.75 2.43 -8.44
CA CYS A 70 1.95 3.52 -7.50
C CYS A 70 3.39 3.54 -6.95
N LEU A 71 3.94 2.37 -6.58
CA LEU A 71 5.30 2.26 -6.07
C LEU A 71 6.34 2.60 -7.14
N ALA A 72 6.16 2.13 -8.38
CA ALA A 72 7.04 2.44 -9.50
C ALA A 72 7.07 3.95 -9.79
N GLU A 73 5.91 4.61 -9.81
CA GLU A 73 5.83 6.07 -9.95
C GLU A 73 6.61 6.81 -8.86
N LYS A 74 6.41 6.42 -7.59
CA LYS A 74 7.11 7.05 -6.46
C LYS A 74 8.61 6.83 -6.51
N LEU A 75 9.05 5.62 -6.80
CA LEU A 75 10.46 5.28 -6.93
C LEU A 75 11.12 6.03 -8.10
N LEU A 76 10.46 6.09 -9.25
CA LEU A 76 10.96 6.82 -10.40
C LEU A 76 11.04 8.32 -10.12
N ALA A 77 9.98 8.93 -9.58
CA ALA A 77 9.97 10.34 -9.19
C ALA A 77 11.09 10.67 -8.19
N TYR A 78 11.26 9.84 -7.17
CA TYR A 78 12.32 9.97 -6.18
C TYR A 78 13.72 9.90 -6.84
N SER A 79 13.93 8.91 -7.70
CA SER A 79 15.21 8.69 -8.36
C SER A 79 15.58 9.81 -9.34
N LEU A 80 14.57 10.44 -9.97
CA LEU A 80 14.77 11.58 -10.88
C LEU A 80 14.87 12.91 -10.14
N GLY A 81 14.45 12.99 -8.88
CA GLY A 81 14.40 14.23 -8.09
C GLY A 81 13.39 15.25 -8.63
N ARG A 82 12.36 14.80 -9.36
CA ARG A 82 11.31 15.64 -9.93
C ARG A 82 9.97 14.94 -9.99
N THR A 83 8.90 15.71 -10.16
CA THR A 83 7.58 15.19 -10.48
C THR A 83 7.60 14.53 -11.85
N LEU A 84 6.85 13.43 -11.99
CA LEU A 84 6.67 12.78 -13.27
C LEU A 84 5.73 13.59 -14.18
N VAL A 85 6.03 13.57 -15.47
CA VAL A 85 5.24 14.19 -16.52
C VAL A 85 4.61 13.13 -17.43
N ALA A 86 3.73 13.54 -18.35
CA ALA A 86 3.01 12.61 -19.21
C ALA A 86 3.92 11.67 -20.03
N SER A 87 5.10 12.15 -20.45
CA SER A 87 6.10 11.35 -21.17
C SER A 87 6.76 10.24 -20.34
N ASP A 88 6.67 10.31 -19.00
CA ASP A 88 7.21 9.28 -18.12
C ASP A 88 6.27 8.07 -17.98
N ARG A 89 4.98 8.21 -18.32
CA ARG A 89 3.98 7.12 -18.19
C ARG A 89 4.37 5.82 -18.87
N PRO A 90 4.81 5.81 -20.15
CA PRO A 90 5.21 4.56 -20.80
C PRO A 90 6.37 3.85 -20.10
N HIS A 91 7.25 4.61 -19.44
CA HIS A 91 8.34 4.04 -18.65
C HIS A 91 7.82 3.37 -17.37
N VAL A 92 6.88 4.02 -16.67
CA VAL A 92 6.21 3.41 -15.49
C VAL A 92 5.48 2.13 -15.87
N ASP A 93 4.69 2.16 -16.95
CA ASP A 93 3.95 0.99 -17.42
C ASP A 93 4.89 -0.19 -17.74
N ARG A 94 6.03 0.09 -18.37
CA ARG A 94 7.06 -0.92 -18.64
C ARG A 94 7.67 -1.48 -17.35
N LEU A 95 7.99 -0.60 -16.38
CA LEU A 95 8.52 -1.03 -15.07
C LEU A 95 7.56 -2.00 -14.38
N VAL A 96 6.25 -1.71 -14.41
CA VAL A 96 5.21 -2.57 -13.81
C VAL A 96 5.10 -3.90 -14.55
N ALA A 97 5.07 -3.87 -15.88
CA ALA A 97 5.02 -5.08 -16.70
C ALA A 97 6.22 -6.00 -16.42
N ASP A 98 7.43 -5.44 -16.36
CA ASP A 98 8.66 -6.19 -16.06
C ASP A 98 8.68 -6.70 -14.60
N ALA A 99 8.18 -5.90 -13.64
CA ALA A 99 8.06 -6.31 -12.25
C ALA A 99 7.08 -7.48 -12.08
N LYS A 100 5.98 -7.48 -12.84
CA LYS A 100 4.99 -8.56 -12.86
C LYS A 100 5.61 -9.89 -13.24
N THR A 101 6.43 -9.93 -14.29
CA THR A 101 7.12 -11.15 -14.73
C THR A 101 8.10 -11.69 -13.70
N LYS A 102 8.55 -10.83 -12.76
CA LYS A 102 9.51 -11.15 -11.68
C LYS A 102 8.83 -11.31 -10.31
N GLY A 103 7.50 -11.47 -10.27
CA GLY A 103 6.73 -11.67 -9.03
C GLY A 103 6.66 -10.45 -8.10
N TYR A 104 6.77 -9.23 -8.63
CA TYR A 104 6.65 -7.96 -7.90
C TYR A 104 7.65 -7.76 -6.74
N GLY A 105 8.81 -8.43 -6.79
CA GLY A 105 9.81 -8.27 -5.76
C GLY A 105 10.35 -6.84 -5.67
N LEU A 106 10.34 -6.22 -4.48
CA LEU A 106 10.78 -4.84 -4.26
C LEU A 106 12.20 -4.59 -4.77
N ARG A 107 13.14 -5.49 -4.49
CA ARG A 107 14.52 -5.39 -5.00
C ARG A 107 14.56 -5.38 -6.54
N GLY A 108 13.72 -6.23 -7.15
CA GLY A 108 13.58 -6.30 -8.61
C GLY A 108 13.11 -4.97 -9.19
N LEU A 109 12.08 -4.37 -8.58
CA LEU A 109 11.54 -3.07 -9.01
C LEU A 109 12.58 -1.95 -8.89
N VAL A 110 13.34 -1.88 -7.79
CA VAL A 110 14.43 -0.91 -7.63
C VAL A 110 15.48 -1.06 -8.73
N LEU A 111 15.89 -2.30 -9.04
CA LEU A 111 16.86 -2.56 -10.12
C LEU A 111 16.31 -2.15 -11.48
N LEU A 112 15.03 -2.40 -11.76
CA LEU A 112 14.37 -1.97 -13.00
C LEU A 112 14.36 -0.44 -13.12
N VAL A 113 14.07 0.28 -12.04
CA VAL A 113 14.12 1.76 -12.01
C VAL A 113 15.52 2.26 -12.34
N VAL A 114 16.57 1.73 -11.70
CA VAL A 114 17.97 2.13 -11.95
C VAL A 114 18.42 1.80 -13.39
N GLN A 115 17.87 0.77 -14.00
CA GLN A 115 18.16 0.37 -15.38
C GLN A 115 17.31 1.11 -16.41
N SER A 116 16.27 1.83 -15.99
CA SER A 116 15.35 2.54 -16.88
C SER A 116 16.03 3.68 -17.64
N GLU A 117 15.53 3.95 -18.83
CA GLU A 117 16.02 5.05 -19.66
C GLU A 117 15.96 6.40 -18.94
N PRO A 118 14.83 6.81 -18.30
CA PRO A 118 14.77 8.11 -17.62
C PRO A 118 15.82 8.27 -16.52
N PHE A 119 16.17 7.19 -15.82
CA PHE A 119 17.19 7.24 -14.78
C PHE A 119 18.61 7.38 -15.36
N ARG A 120 18.88 6.71 -16.48
CA ARG A 120 20.21 6.65 -17.09
C ARG A 120 20.54 7.85 -17.99
N THR A 121 19.52 8.57 -18.46
CA THR A 121 19.68 9.73 -19.37
C THR A 121 19.45 11.06 -18.68
N LYS A 122 19.49 11.09 -17.35
CA LYS A 122 19.33 12.27 -16.53
C LYS A 122 20.45 13.30 -16.72
#